data_453f94c997a860950565e827efe8cb62
#
_entry.id   453f94c997a860950565e827efe8cb62
#
_cell.length_a   1.000
_cell.length_b   1.000
_cell.length_c   1.000
_cell.angle_alpha   90.00
_cell.angle_beta   90.00
_cell.angle_gamma   90.00
#
_symmetry.space_group_name_H-M   'P 1'
#
loop_
_entity.id
_entity.type
_entity.pdbx_description
1 polymer ?
#
loop_
_entity_poly.entity_id
_entity_poly.type
_entity_poly.pdbx_seq_one_letter_code
_entity_poly.pdbx_strand_id
1 'polypeptide(L)'
;MSTENTIVALSTPPGRGALAVVRLSGPKSPDIVHKLTKTTTQLKPRVAQHLNLYKNGELLDDAVIIYYKAPMSYTGEDLVEISCHGSPFIVNQLIELCLRYGARLAQPGEFTRRAFLNGKFDLTQAEAVADLVFSQTQASHQAAIKSLEGTIGKEFAELRSKIIELITILELELDFSDHEIDTIPPQELSKSIDNILKINSKLLKSYSCGKILKQGALVPIIGPPNSGKSSLLNAFLNEERAIVTPYP
;
A
#
# COMPACT_ATOMS: atom_id res chain seq x y z
N MET A 1 13.72 13.09 -5.76
CA MET A 1 14.64 11.94 -5.57
C MET A 1 14.52 11.12 -6.84
N SER A 2 15.61 10.88 -7.54
CA SER A 2 15.59 10.27 -8.86
C SER A 2 15.06 8.84 -8.82
N THR A 3 14.07 8.56 -9.63
CA THR A 3 13.54 7.22 -9.95
C THR A 3 14.55 6.36 -10.74
N GLU A 4 15.79 6.85 -10.89
CA GLU A 4 16.84 6.19 -11.68
C GLU A 4 17.46 4.97 -11.02
N ASN A 5 17.28 4.78 -9.70
CA ASN A 5 17.90 3.68 -8.99
C ASN A 5 16.99 2.46 -8.93
N THR A 6 17.51 1.31 -9.37
CA THR A 6 16.84 0.02 -9.17
C THR A 6 16.89 -0.38 -7.71
N ILE A 7 15.74 -0.77 -7.16
CA ILE A 7 15.58 -1.23 -5.79
C ILE A 7 15.32 -2.73 -5.73
N VAL A 8 15.71 -3.36 -4.61
CA VAL A 8 15.47 -4.76 -4.32
C VAL A 8 14.98 -4.95 -2.89
N ALA A 9 14.02 -5.83 -2.68
CA ALA A 9 13.64 -6.32 -1.35
C ALA A 9 13.00 -7.70 -1.41
N LEU A 10 13.01 -8.38 -0.26
CA LEU A 10 12.14 -9.52 0.00
C LEU A 10 10.70 -9.02 0.14
N SER A 11 9.77 -9.59 -0.63
CA SER A 11 8.35 -9.22 -0.64
C SER A 11 7.46 -10.18 0.15
N THR A 12 7.98 -11.33 0.56
CA THR A 12 7.34 -12.28 1.48
C THR A 12 7.84 -12.05 2.90
N PRO A 13 7.09 -12.49 3.93
CA PRO A 13 7.57 -12.43 5.30
C PRO A 13 8.94 -13.09 5.47
N PRO A 14 9.84 -12.54 6.31
CA PRO A 14 11.14 -13.16 6.58
C PRO A 14 10.95 -14.47 7.35
N GLY A 15 11.85 -15.45 7.08
CA GLY A 15 11.82 -16.73 7.76
C GLY A 15 12.04 -17.90 6.80
N ARG A 16 11.72 -19.11 7.28
CA ARG A 16 11.78 -20.34 6.47
C ARG A 16 10.40 -20.65 5.90
N GLY A 17 10.34 -20.94 4.61
CA GLY A 17 9.13 -21.32 3.91
C GLY A 17 9.42 -22.16 2.67
N ALA A 18 8.40 -22.62 1.98
CA ALA A 18 8.60 -23.31 0.70
C ALA A 18 9.13 -22.35 -0.37
N LEU A 19 8.57 -21.14 -0.42
CA LEU A 19 8.91 -20.12 -1.40
C LEU A 19 9.19 -18.77 -0.72
N ALA A 20 10.04 -17.99 -1.37
CA ALA A 20 10.28 -16.57 -1.08
C ALA A 20 10.26 -15.76 -2.38
N VAL A 21 9.72 -14.56 -2.35
CA VAL A 21 9.67 -13.67 -3.51
C VAL A 21 10.58 -12.48 -3.27
N VAL A 22 11.63 -12.36 -4.06
CA VAL A 22 12.50 -11.18 -4.12
C VAL A 22 12.04 -10.32 -5.29
N ARG A 23 11.77 -9.04 -5.03
CA ARG A 23 11.27 -8.09 -6.02
C ARG A 23 12.33 -7.03 -6.33
N LEU A 24 12.52 -6.77 -7.63
CA LEU A 24 13.31 -5.65 -8.15
C LEU A 24 12.39 -4.66 -8.86
N SER A 25 12.66 -3.36 -8.75
CA SER A 25 11.96 -2.32 -9.52
C SER A 25 12.94 -1.25 -9.94
N GLY A 26 12.90 -0.87 -11.21
CA GLY A 26 13.73 0.15 -11.82
C GLY A 26 14.43 -0.30 -13.09
N PRO A 27 15.16 0.61 -13.78
CA PRO A 27 15.65 0.39 -15.14
C PRO A 27 16.66 -0.74 -15.30
N LYS A 28 17.42 -1.08 -14.24
CA LYS A 28 18.41 -2.17 -14.28
C LYS A 28 17.84 -3.54 -13.93
N SER A 29 16.53 -3.66 -13.63
CA SER A 29 15.93 -4.93 -13.20
C SER A 29 16.15 -6.08 -14.18
N PRO A 30 15.94 -5.93 -15.51
CA PRO A 30 16.21 -7.00 -16.48
C PRO A 30 17.70 -7.37 -16.54
N ASP A 31 18.59 -6.37 -16.55
CA ASP A 31 20.04 -6.60 -16.65
C ASP A 31 20.59 -7.37 -15.44
N ILE A 32 20.08 -7.06 -14.25
CA ILE A 32 20.44 -7.77 -13.02
C ILE A 32 20.04 -9.23 -13.12
N VAL A 33 18.84 -9.52 -13.63
CA VAL A 33 18.37 -10.90 -13.81
C VAL A 33 19.21 -11.65 -14.83
N HIS A 34 19.60 -11.02 -15.95
CA HIS A 34 20.50 -11.64 -16.92
C HIS A 34 21.85 -12.03 -16.29
N LYS A 35 22.40 -11.19 -15.41
CA LYS A 35 23.64 -11.50 -14.67
C LYS A 35 23.46 -12.63 -13.66
N LEU A 36 22.31 -12.69 -12.98
CA LEU A 36 21.98 -13.74 -12.02
C LEU A 36 21.81 -15.11 -12.68
N THR A 37 21.15 -15.14 -13.85
CA THR A 37 20.76 -16.37 -14.53
C THR A 37 21.77 -16.80 -15.60
N LYS A 38 22.70 -15.92 -15.96
CA LYS A 38 23.63 -16.10 -17.11
C LYS A 38 22.90 -16.36 -18.44
N THR A 39 21.60 -16.08 -18.51
CA THR A 39 20.85 -16.26 -19.73
C THR A 39 21.02 -15.07 -20.65
N THR A 40 21.14 -15.33 -21.95
CA THR A 40 21.11 -14.32 -22.99
C THR A 40 19.70 -14.17 -23.59
N THR A 41 18.78 -15.05 -23.22
CA THR A 41 17.41 -15.03 -23.72
C THR A 41 16.65 -13.84 -23.12
N GLN A 42 15.97 -13.09 -23.96
CA GLN A 42 15.16 -11.96 -23.54
C GLN A 42 14.04 -12.41 -22.59
N LEU A 43 13.87 -11.71 -21.47
CA LEU A 43 12.76 -11.94 -20.56
C LEU A 43 11.44 -11.54 -21.25
N LYS A 44 10.52 -12.48 -21.35
CA LYS A 44 9.19 -12.24 -21.94
C LYS A 44 8.29 -11.60 -20.88
N PRO A 45 7.70 -10.41 -21.14
CA PRO A 45 6.83 -9.76 -20.16
C PRO A 45 5.62 -10.64 -19.81
N ARG A 46 5.34 -10.74 -18.49
CA ARG A 46 4.20 -11.48 -17.92
C ARG A 46 4.17 -12.97 -18.21
N VAL A 47 5.32 -13.54 -18.54
CA VAL A 47 5.51 -14.98 -18.72
C VAL A 47 6.39 -15.48 -17.58
N ALA A 48 5.92 -16.50 -16.88
CA ALA A 48 6.71 -17.20 -15.89
C ALA A 48 7.81 -18.03 -16.58
N GLN A 49 9.05 -17.79 -16.24
CA GLN A 49 10.21 -18.48 -16.80
C GLN A 49 10.97 -19.17 -15.68
N HIS A 50 11.17 -20.48 -15.78
CA HIS A 50 11.98 -21.25 -14.83
C HIS A 50 13.45 -21.12 -15.24
N LEU A 51 14.27 -20.54 -14.38
CA LEU A 51 15.67 -20.23 -14.65
C LEU A 51 16.56 -20.52 -13.43
N ASN A 52 17.75 -21.00 -13.70
CA ASN A 52 18.76 -21.23 -12.66
C ASN A 52 19.42 -19.90 -12.25
N LEU A 53 19.62 -19.72 -10.95
CA LEU A 53 20.36 -18.60 -10.36
C LEU A 53 21.78 -19.05 -10.03
N TYR A 54 22.76 -18.21 -10.34
CA TYR A 54 24.18 -18.53 -10.13
C TYR A 54 24.88 -17.51 -9.22
N LYS A 55 25.76 -18.00 -8.37
CA LYS A 55 26.72 -17.21 -7.59
C LYS A 55 28.15 -17.70 -7.90
N ASN A 56 29.01 -16.80 -8.40
CA ASN A 56 30.41 -17.07 -8.73
C ASN A 56 30.64 -18.31 -9.65
N GLY A 57 29.65 -18.62 -10.48
CA GLY A 57 29.71 -19.77 -11.39
C GLY A 57 29.00 -21.02 -10.91
N GLU A 58 28.71 -21.13 -9.63
CA GLU A 58 28.02 -22.26 -9.01
C GLU A 58 26.50 -22.02 -8.98
N LEU A 59 25.73 -23.08 -9.08
CA LEU A 59 24.29 -23.05 -8.94
C LEU A 59 23.92 -22.63 -7.50
N LEU A 60 23.19 -21.52 -7.35
CA LEU A 60 22.69 -21.06 -6.07
C LEU A 60 21.30 -21.62 -5.77
N ASP A 61 20.41 -21.56 -6.77
CA ASP A 61 19.03 -22.00 -6.67
C ASP A 61 18.42 -22.11 -8.08
N ASP A 62 17.25 -22.72 -8.20
CA ASP A 62 16.39 -22.61 -9.35
C ASP A 62 15.14 -21.78 -8.97
N ALA A 63 14.69 -20.91 -9.86
CA ALA A 63 13.66 -19.93 -9.54
C ALA A 63 12.68 -19.72 -10.69
N VAL A 64 11.47 -19.35 -10.35
CA VAL A 64 10.50 -18.84 -11.32
C VAL A 64 10.59 -17.32 -11.36
N ILE A 65 10.87 -16.78 -12.53
CA ILE A 65 11.07 -15.34 -12.75
C ILE A 65 9.96 -14.80 -13.63
N ILE A 66 9.36 -13.70 -13.20
CA ILE A 66 8.35 -12.97 -13.97
C ILE A 66 8.82 -11.53 -14.14
N TYR A 67 8.89 -11.10 -15.39
CA TYR A 67 9.22 -9.72 -15.75
C TYR A 67 7.94 -8.94 -16.10
N TYR A 68 7.81 -7.76 -15.56
CA TYR A 68 6.75 -6.79 -15.87
C TYR A 68 7.38 -5.55 -16.49
N LYS A 69 7.12 -5.35 -17.78
CA LYS A 69 7.64 -4.19 -18.52
C LYS A 69 6.86 -2.93 -18.16
N ALA A 70 7.57 -1.82 -17.96
CA ALA A 70 6.98 -0.50 -17.78
C ALA A 70 6.05 -0.12 -18.95
N PRO A 71 4.93 0.57 -18.72
CA PRO A 71 4.36 0.98 -17.42
C PRO A 71 3.44 -0.09 -16.80
N MET A 72 3.39 -1.32 -17.33
CA MET A 72 2.42 -2.36 -17.00
C MET A 72 2.92 -3.25 -15.85
N SER A 73 3.42 -2.63 -14.77
CA SER A 73 3.90 -3.25 -13.53
C SER A 73 3.22 -2.62 -12.32
N TYR A 74 3.50 -3.16 -11.11
CA TYR A 74 3.01 -2.61 -9.85
C TYR A 74 3.50 -1.19 -9.61
N THR A 75 4.78 -0.93 -9.82
CA THR A 75 5.41 0.39 -9.60
C THR A 75 5.28 1.34 -10.80
N GLY A 76 4.86 0.84 -11.97
CA GLY A 76 4.93 1.58 -13.23
C GLY A 76 6.33 1.60 -13.87
N GLU A 77 7.33 1.01 -13.23
CA GLU A 77 8.70 0.83 -13.73
C GLU A 77 8.89 -0.60 -14.26
N ASP A 78 10.05 -0.88 -14.87
CA ASP A 78 10.47 -2.26 -15.11
C ASP A 78 10.60 -2.98 -13.78
N LEU A 79 9.87 -4.09 -13.62
CA LEU A 79 9.78 -4.82 -12.38
C LEU A 79 10.01 -6.31 -12.63
N VAL A 80 10.78 -6.95 -11.75
CA VAL A 80 10.98 -8.39 -11.78
C VAL A 80 10.65 -9.00 -10.43
N GLU A 81 9.93 -10.12 -10.46
CA GLU A 81 9.70 -10.98 -9.31
C GLU A 81 10.45 -12.28 -9.50
N ILE A 82 11.24 -12.64 -8.50
CA ILE A 82 12.05 -13.86 -8.46
C ILE A 82 11.50 -14.71 -7.33
N SER A 83 10.77 -15.76 -7.67
CA SER A 83 10.26 -16.75 -6.72
C SER A 83 11.31 -17.85 -6.58
N CYS A 84 12.05 -17.84 -5.48
CA CYS A 84 13.08 -18.79 -5.12
C CYS A 84 12.65 -19.66 -3.92
N HIS A 85 13.45 -20.67 -3.55
CA HIS A 85 13.19 -21.41 -2.32
C HIS A 85 13.30 -20.51 -1.08
N GLY A 86 12.39 -20.70 -0.12
CA GLY A 86 12.23 -19.86 1.08
C GLY A 86 13.29 -20.14 2.14
N SER A 87 14.56 -20.24 1.75
CA SER A 87 15.71 -20.34 2.64
C SER A 87 16.28 -18.96 2.94
N PRO A 88 16.42 -18.54 4.21
CA PRO A 88 17.09 -17.29 4.55
C PRO A 88 18.48 -17.14 3.93
N PHE A 89 19.20 -18.24 3.78
CA PHE A 89 20.50 -18.24 3.12
C PHE A 89 20.38 -17.84 1.65
N ILE A 90 19.48 -18.49 0.89
CA ILE A 90 19.28 -18.22 -0.54
C ILE A 90 18.81 -16.77 -0.74
N VAL A 91 17.82 -16.33 0.03
CA VAL A 91 17.30 -14.96 -0.03
C VAL A 91 18.38 -13.91 0.22
N ASN A 92 19.20 -14.10 1.27
CA ASN A 92 20.28 -13.17 1.58
C ASN A 92 21.34 -13.13 0.47
N GLN A 93 21.72 -14.29 -0.07
CA GLN A 93 22.66 -14.36 -1.18
C GLN A 93 22.13 -13.70 -2.44
N LEU A 94 20.83 -13.91 -2.75
CA LEU A 94 20.18 -13.31 -3.91
C LEU A 94 20.12 -11.78 -3.78
N ILE A 95 19.75 -11.26 -2.62
CA ILE A 95 19.75 -9.81 -2.36
C ILE A 95 21.17 -9.24 -2.46
N GLU A 96 22.18 -9.89 -1.87
CA GLU A 96 23.58 -9.48 -1.95
C GLU A 96 24.06 -9.38 -3.41
N LEU A 97 23.73 -10.36 -4.24
CA LEU A 97 24.05 -10.36 -5.66
C LEU A 97 23.34 -9.20 -6.40
N CYS A 98 22.06 -8.96 -6.12
CA CYS A 98 21.34 -7.82 -6.70
C CYS A 98 22.00 -6.48 -6.35
N LEU A 99 22.45 -6.31 -5.09
CA LEU A 99 23.17 -5.11 -4.66
C LEU A 99 24.51 -4.97 -5.40
N ARG A 100 25.26 -6.05 -5.52
CA ARG A 100 26.53 -6.08 -6.27
C ARG A 100 26.35 -5.72 -7.75
N TYR A 101 25.23 -6.10 -8.34
CA TYR A 101 24.89 -5.80 -9.74
C TYR A 101 24.25 -4.42 -9.95
N GLY A 102 24.14 -3.62 -8.90
CA GLY A 102 23.77 -2.19 -8.99
C GLY A 102 22.35 -1.86 -8.61
N ALA A 103 21.65 -2.75 -7.90
CA ALA A 103 20.48 -2.40 -7.13
C ALA A 103 20.88 -1.80 -5.77
N ARG A 104 19.92 -1.19 -5.08
CA ARG A 104 20.02 -0.87 -3.66
C ARG A 104 18.84 -1.47 -2.90
N LEU A 105 18.98 -1.61 -1.59
CA LEU A 105 17.84 -2.01 -0.76
C LEU A 105 16.71 -0.99 -0.85
N ALA A 106 15.49 -1.51 -0.96
CA ALA A 106 14.29 -0.69 -0.88
C ALA A 106 14.06 -0.22 0.56
N GLN A 107 13.56 1.00 0.71
CA GLN A 107 13.02 1.48 1.99
C GLN A 107 11.65 0.85 2.25
N PRO A 108 11.21 0.74 3.52
CA PRO A 108 9.85 0.30 3.82
C PRO A 108 8.80 1.11 3.04
N GLY A 109 7.88 0.41 2.36
CA GLY A 109 6.84 1.04 1.55
C GLY A 109 7.30 1.64 0.21
N GLU A 110 8.58 1.52 -0.18
CA GLU A 110 9.11 2.22 -1.35
C GLU A 110 8.47 1.76 -2.67
N PHE A 111 8.14 0.49 -2.84
CA PHE A 111 7.45 0.02 -4.05
C PHE A 111 6.09 0.70 -4.23
N THR A 112 5.30 0.80 -3.16
CA THR A 112 4.00 1.47 -3.19
C THR A 112 4.14 2.98 -3.38
N ARG A 113 5.16 3.61 -2.75
CA ARG A 113 5.48 5.01 -2.97
C ARG A 113 5.82 5.30 -4.44
N ARG A 114 6.60 4.43 -5.10
CA ARG A 114 6.89 4.56 -6.54
C ARG A 114 5.65 4.39 -7.39
N ALA A 115 4.77 3.44 -7.05
CA ALA A 115 3.50 3.28 -7.72
C ALA A 115 2.65 4.57 -7.65
N PHE A 116 2.59 5.22 -6.49
CA PHE A 116 1.93 6.52 -6.33
C PHE A 116 2.59 7.62 -7.18
N LEU A 117 3.92 7.76 -7.12
CA LEU A 117 4.65 8.78 -7.89
C LEU A 117 4.51 8.59 -9.40
N ASN A 118 4.37 7.36 -9.86
CA ASN A 118 4.15 7.00 -11.26
C ASN A 118 2.66 6.98 -11.66
N GLY A 119 1.76 7.49 -10.81
CA GLY A 119 0.33 7.62 -11.11
C GLY A 119 -0.44 6.30 -11.20
N LYS A 120 0.11 5.20 -10.64
CA LYS A 120 -0.59 3.90 -10.59
C LYS A 120 -1.65 3.87 -9.50
N PHE A 121 -1.42 4.59 -8.42
CA PHE A 121 -2.30 4.75 -7.28
C PHE A 121 -2.43 6.23 -6.92
N ASP A 122 -3.56 6.62 -6.36
CA ASP A 122 -3.65 7.84 -5.57
C ASP A 122 -3.12 7.61 -4.15
N LEU A 123 -3.03 8.68 -3.35
CA LEU A 123 -2.47 8.60 -2.00
C LEU A 123 -3.32 7.68 -1.09
N THR A 124 -4.64 7.74 -1.22
CA THR A 124 -5.55 6.92 -0.40
C THR A 124 -5.45 5.44 -0.75
N GLN A 125 -5.26 5.12 -2.02
CA GLN A 125 -4.99 3.76 -2.49
C GLN A 125 -3.63 3.25 -2.01
N ALA A 126 -2.60 4.10 -2.04
CA ALA A 126 -1.27 3.73 -1.56
C ALA A 126 -1.27 3.40 -0.05
N GLU A 127 -2.01 4.16 0.77
CA GLU A 127 -2.22 3.86 2.18
C GLU A 127 -3.04 2.58 2.40
N ALA A 128 -4.06 2.36 1.55
CA ALA A 128 -4.93 1.19 1.65
C ALA A 128 -4.19 -0.14 1.41
N VAL A 129 -3.08 -0.14 0.66
CA VAL A 129 -2.24 -1.34 0.50
C VAL A 129 -1.71 -1.83 1.85
N ALA A 130 -1.21 -0.92 2.69
CA ALA A 130 -0.74 -1.27 4.03
C ALA A 130 -1.90 -1.74 4.93
N ASP A 131 -3.04 -1.04 4.87
CA ASP A 131 -4.23 -1.39 5.64
C ASP A 131 -4.76 -2.78 5.29
N LEU A 132 -4.71 -3.15 4.00
CA LEU A 132 -5.12 -4.47 3.54
C LEU A 132 -4.21 -5.58 4.11
N VAL A 133 -2.89 -5.36 4.11
CA VAL A 133 -1.91 -6.33 4.64
C VAL A 133 -2.07 -6.52 6.16
N PHE A 134 -2.39 -5.45 6.89
CA PHE A 134 -2.53 -5.49 8.35
C PHE A 134 -3.96 -5.75 8.83
N SER A 135 -4.93 -5.94 7.92
CA SER A 135 -6.32 -6.19 8.29
C SER A 135 -6.47 -7.50 9.05
N GLN A 136 -7.12 -7.47 10.22
CA GLN A 136 -7.35 -8.64 11.08
C GLN A 136 -8.84 -9.04 11.17
N THR A 137 -9.74 -8.19 10.66
CA THR A 137 -11.18 -8.43 10.70
C THR A 137 -11.79 -8.28 9.32
N GLN A 138 -12.93 -8.94 9.10
CA GLN A 138 -13.68 -8.78 7.85
C GLN A 138 -14.03 -7.31 7.58
N ALA A 139 -14.40 -6.56 8.61
CA ALA A 139 -14.75 -5.16 8.48
C ALA A 139 -13.55 -4.29 8.08
N SER A 140 -12.36 -4.49 8.69
CA SER A 140 -11.13 -3.77 8.32
C SER A 140 -10.68 -4.12 6.90
N HIS A 141 -10.78 -5.41 6.51
CA HIS A 141 -10.49 -5.87 5.16
C HIS A 141 -11.40 -5.20 4.12
N GLN A 142 -12.73 -5.19 4.35
CA GLN A 142 -13.67 -4.55 3.44
C GLN A 142 -13.43 -3.02 3.31
N ALA A 143 -13.08 -2.35 4.41
CA ALA A 143 -12.74 -0.94 4.39
C ALA A 143 -11.48 -0.69 3.55
N ALA A 144 -10.43 -1.49 3.72
CA ALA A 144 -9.19 -1.40 2.93
C ALA A 144 -9.43 -1.64 1.43
N ILE A 145 -10.25 -2.64 1.07
CA ILE A 145 -10.62 -2.90 -0.33
C ILE A 145 -11.34 -1.70 -0.95
N LYS A 146 -12.33 -1.11 -0.27
CA LYS A 146 -13.03 0.08 -0.77
C LYS A 146 -12.10 1.27 -1.00
N SER A 147 -11.12 1.46 -0.10
CA SER A 147 -10.09 2.49 -0.28
C SER A 147 -9.19 2.17 -1.48
N LEU A 148 -8.80 0.91 -1.65
CA LEU A 148 -7.97 0.46 -2.78
C LEU A 148 -8.69 0.61 -4.13
N GLU A 149 -10.02 0.45 -4.18
CA GLU A 149 -10.86 0.72 -5.35
C GLU A 149 -10.95 2.21 -5.71
N GLY A 150 -10.38 3.10 -4.88
CA GLY A 150 -10.32 4.54 -5.12
C GLY A 150 -11.63 5.26 -4.81
N THR A 151 -12.55 4.65 -4.07
CA THR A 151 -13.84 5.29 -3.73
C THR A 151 -13.64 6.58 -2.93
N ILE A 152 -12.73 6.56 -1.94
CA ILE A 152 -12.42 7.74 -1.11
C ILE A 152 -11.71 8.80 -1.95
N GLY A 153 -10.77 8.42 -2.80
CA GLY A 153 -10.08 9.34 -3.71
C GLY A 153 -11.05 10.10 -4.63
N LYS A 154 -12.07 9.42 -5.14
CA LYS A 154 -13.14 10.06 -5.95
C LYS A 154 -13.95 11.08 -5.15
N GLU A 155 -14.32 10.76 -3.91
CA GLU A 155 -15.05 11.71 -3.03
C GLU A 155 -14.22 12.97 -2.74
N PHE A 156 -12.89 12.82 -2.51
CA PHE A 156 -12.01 13.97 -2.34
C PHE A 156 -11.82 14.77 -3.64
N ALA A 157 -11.71 14.10 -4.79
CA ALA A 157 -11.62 14.77 -6.09
C ALA A 157 -12.88 15.59 -6.39
N GLU A 158 -14.07 15.05 -6.08
CA GLU A 158 -15.35 15.74 -6.24
C GLU A 158 -15.46 16.96 -5.32
N LEU A 159 -15.06 16.82 -4.05
CA LEU A 159 -15.00 17.93 -3.10
C LEU A 159 -14.04 19.03 -3.58
N ARG A 160 -12.84 18.64 -4.04
CA ARG A 160 -11.85 19.57 -4.60
C ARG A 160 -12.42 20.32 -5.81
N SER A 161 -13.09 19.64 -6.73
CA SER A 161 -13.68 20.28 -7.91
C SER A 161 -14.72 21.33 -7.54
N LYS A 162 -15.59 21.03 -6.57
CA LYS A 162 -16.60 22.00 -6.07
C LYS A 162 -15.96 23.22 -5.41
N ILE A 163 -14.85 23.05 -4.70
CA ILE A 163 -14.11 24.18 -4.10
C ILE A 163 -13.46 25.03 -5.20
N ILE A 164 -12.85 24.39 -6.22
CA ILE A 164 -12.25 25.13 -7.36
C ILE A 164 -13.31 25.91 -8.12
N GLU A 165 -14.45 25.30 -8.44
CA GLU A 165 -15.59 25.99 -9.07
C GLU A 165 -15.97 27.24 -8.28
N LEU A 166 -16.12 27.12 -6.96
CA LEU A 166 -16.47 28.24 -6.10
C LEU A 166 -15.42 29.35 -6.14
N ILE A 167 -14.12 28.98 -6.07
CA ILE A 167 -13.00 29.94 -6.14
C ILE A 167 -13.02 30.65 -7.50
N THR A 168 -13.17 29.90 -8.60
CA THR A 168 -13.20 30.48 -9.96
C THR A 168 -14.32 31.50 -10.12
N ILE A 169 -15.49 31.23 -9.55
CA ILE A 169 -16.62 32.16 -9.59
C ILE A 169 -16.29 33.46 -8.81
N LEU A 170 -15.71 33.32 -7.60
CA LEU A 170 -15.32 34.48 -6.78
C LEU A 170 -14.19 35.30 -7.42
N GLU A 171 -13.24 34.67 -8.07
CA GLU A 171 -12.16 35.35 -8.82
C GLU A 171 -12.74 36.15 -10.01
N LEU A 172 -13.69 35.55 -10.77
CA LEU A 172 -14.37 36.24 -11.85
C LEU A 172 -15.14 37.48 -11.38
N GLU A 173 -15.84 37.38 -10.24
CA GLU A 173 -16.57 38.55 -9.66
C GLU A 173 -15.62 39.65 -9.22
N LEU A 174 -14.42 39.30 -8.71
CA LEU A 174 -13.42 40.28 -8.30
C LEU A 174 -12.74 40.98 -9.50
N ASP A 175 -12.41 40.20 -10.55
CA ASP A 175 -11.69 40.71 -11.73
C ASP A 175 -12.59 41.57 -12.62
N PHE A 176 -13.88 41.30 -12.66
CA PHE A 176 -14.86 41.98 -13.54
C PHE A 176 -15.88 42.81 -12.79
N SER A 177 -15.56 43.26 -11.56
CA SER A 177 -16.43 44.07 -10.72
C SER A 177 -16.92 45.36 -11.39
N ASP A 178 -16.23 45.87 -12.43
CA ASP A 178 -16.55 47.08 -13.17
C ASP A 178 -17.36 46.85 -14.47
N HIS A 179 -17.63 45.58 -14.80
CA HIS A 179 -18.43 45.21 -15.96
C HIS A 179 -19.79 44.65 -15.52
N GLU A 180 -20.83 44.85 -16.34
CA GLU A 180 -22.19 44.30 -16.16
C GLU A 180 -22.19 42.76 -16.39
N ILE A 181 -21.45 42.05 -15.56
CA ILE A 181 -21.58 40.60 -15.49
C ILE A 181 -22.59 40.26 -14.41
N ASP A 182 -23.58 39.41 -14.73
CA ASP A 182 -24.54 38.91 -13.75
C ASP A 182 -23.80 38.28 -12.57
N THR A 183 -23.68 39.00 -11.47
CA THR A 183 -23.07 38.51 -10.22
C THR A 183 -23.91 37.40 -9.65
N ILE A 184 -23.25 36.37 -9.11
CA ILE A 184 -23.96 35.26 -8.48
C ILE A 184 -24.67 35.77 -7.22
N PRO A 185 -25.98 35.53 -7.08
CA PRO A 185 -26.68 35.96 -5.89
C PRO A 185 -26.00 35.41 -4.61
N PRO A 186 -25.76 36.22 -3.57
CA PRO A 186 -25.12 35.76 -2.31
C PRO A 186 -25.79 34.51 -1.69
N GLN A 187 -27.07 34.33 -1.97
CA GLN A 187 -27.83 33.16 -1.54
C GLN A 187 -27.39 31.87 -2.24
N GLU A 188 -27.00 31.90 -3.51
CA GLU A 188 -26.49 30.73 -4.24
C GLU A 188 -25.08 30.40 -3.82
N LEU A 189 -24.25 31.42 -3.57
CA LEU A 189 -22.92 31.24 -3.00
C LEU A 189 -22.98 30.56 -1.64
N SER A 190 -23.86 31.04 -0.75
CA SER A 190 -24.10 30.47 0.57
C SER A 190 -24.53 28.99 0.47
N LYS A 191 -25.47 28.68 -0.44
CA LYS A 191 -25.90 27.27 -0.67
C LYS A 191 -24.78 26.39 -1.13
N SER A 192 -23.88 26.87 -1.99
CA SER A 192 -22.72 26.12 -2.48
C SER A 192 -21.74 25.83 -1.34
N ILE A 193 -21.45 26.81 -0.50
CA ILE A 193 -20.62 26.64 0.70
C ILE A 193 -21.26 25.65 1.67
N ASP A 194 -22.55 25.76 1.95
CA ASP A 194 -23.26 24.84 2.84
C ASP A 194 -23.22 23.40 2.34
N ASN A 195 -23.30 23.21 1.02
CA ASN A 195 -23.18 21.88 0.42
C ASN A 195 -21.77 21.29 0.60
N ILE A 196 -20.72 22.09 0.39
CA ILE A 196 -19.32 21.71 0.63
C ILE A 196 -19.12 21.33 2.11
N LEU A 197 -19.65 22.16 3.03
CA LEU A 197 -19.57 21.90 4.47
C LEU A 197 -20.30 20.61 4.88
N LYS A 198 -21.45 20.30 4.28
CA LYS A 198 -22.17 19.03 4.51
C LYS A 198 -21.37 17.82 4.07
N ILE A 199 -20.75 17.86 2.88
CA ILE A 199 -19.90 16.78 2.38
C ILE A 199 -18.71 16.59 3.33
N ASN A 200 -17.99 17.66 3.68
CA ASN A 200 -16.86 17.61 4.59
C ASN A 200 -17.24 17.07 5.97
N SER A 201 -18.37 17.50 6.53
CA SER A 201 -18.87 17.01 7.82
C SER A 201 -19.21 15.52 7.79
N LYS A 202 -19.74 15.02 6.67
CA LYS A 202 -19.99 13.57 6.46
C LYS A 202 -18.69 12.79 6.46
N LEU A 203 -17.66 13.26 5.75
CA LEU A 203 -16.34 12.64 5.70
C LEU A 203 -15.69 12.61 7.09
N LEU A 204 -15.73 13.71 7.84
CA LEU A 204 -15.19 13.78 9.20
C LEU A 204 -15.88 12.82 10.16
N LYS A 205 -17.20 12.70 10.10
CA LYS A 205 -17.96 11.75 10.95
C LYS A 205 -17.60 10.30 10.64
N SER A 206 -17.35 9.96 9.37
CA SER A 206 -16.95 8.60 8.98
C SER A 206 -15.56 8.23 9.48
N TYR A 207 -14.66 9.19 9.69
CA TYR A 207 -13.29 8.97 10.16
C TYR A 207 -13.22 8.26 11.52
N SER A 208 -14.05 8.69 12.48
CA SER A 208 -14.06 8.12 13.85
C SER A 208 -14.41 6.63 13.83
N CYS A 209 -15.40 6.25 13.02
CA CYS A 209 -15.79 4.85 12.84
C CYS A 209 -14.69 4.05 12.10
N GLY A 210 -14.12 4.63 11.05
CA GLY A 210 -13.02 4.02 10.27
C GLY A 210 -11.77 3.77 11.13
N LYS A 211 -11.43 4.68 12.03
CA LYS A 211 -10.30 4.52 12.96
C LYS A 211 -10.47 3.31 13.87
N ILE A 212 -11.66 3.12 14.43
CA ILE A 212 -11.97 1.97 15.29
C ILE A 212 -11.91 0.67 14.48
N LEU A 213 -12.43 0.65 13.26
CA LEU A 213 -12.38 -0.52 12.37
C LEU A 213 -10.94 -0.90 11.99
N LYS A 214 -10.06 0.09 11.82
CA LYS A 214 -8.65 -0.11 11.45
C LYS A 214 -7.77 -0.51 12.62
N GLN A 215 -7.88 0.19 13.76
CA GLN A 215 -6.98 0.04 14.91
C GLN A 215 -7.55 -0.86 16.02
N GLY A 216 -8.83 -1.19 15.94
CA GLY A 216 -9.57 -1.79 17.03
C GLY A 216 -9.88 -0.78 18.15
N ALA A 217 -10.63 -1.22 19.14
CA ALA A 217 -10.90 -0.48 20.37
C ALA A 217 -10.16 -1.14 21.53
N LEU A 218 -9.37 -0.38 22.27
CA LEU A 218 -8.78 -0.87 23.51
C LEU A 218 -9.85 -0.83 24.62
N VAL A 219 -10.31 -2.01 25.05
CA VAL A 219 -11.31 -2.14 26.10
C VAL A 219 -10.66 -2.78 27.33
N PRO A 220 -10.33 -2.03 28.39
CA PRO A 220 -9.77 -2.59 29.63
C PRO A 220 -10.88 -3.27 30.46
N ILE A 221 -10.60 -4.48 30.96
CA ILE A 221 -11.44 -5.16 31.92
C ILE A 221 -10.83 -4.93 33.32
N ILE A 222 -11.49 -4.11 34.14
CA ILE A 222 -10.98 -3.67 35.44
C ILE A 222 -11.85 -4.27 36.54
N GLY A 223 -11.22 -4.68 37.65
CA GLY A 223 -11.91 -5.20 38.82
C GLY A 223 -10.94 -5.80 39.87
N PRO A 224 -11.39 -6.07 41.07
CA PRO A 224 -10.57 -6.66 42.14
C PRO A 224 -10.06 -8.06 41.76
N PRO A 225 -9.07 -8.61 42.46
CA PRO A 225 -8.67 -10.01 42.30
C PRO A 225 -9.87 -10.96 42.43
N ASN A 226 -9.87 -12.06 41.66
CA ASN A 226 -10.91 -13.09 41.64
C ASN A 226 -12.34 -12.63 41.28
N SER A 227 -12.51 -11.48 40.64
CA SER A 227 -13.82 -10.97 40.16
C SER A 227 -14.28 -11.52 38.83
N GLY A 228 -13.63 -12.57 38.31
CA GLY A 228 -14.05 -13.22 37.05
C GLY A 228 -13.56 -12.55 35.75
N LYS A 229 -12.59 -11.61 35.84
CA LYS A 229 -12.05 -10.93 34.64
C LYS A 229 -11.52 -11.88 33.57
N SER A 230 -10.72 -12.87 33.99
CA SER A 230 -10.16 -13.89 33.11
C SER A 230 -11.23 -14.80 32.50
N SER A 231 -12.23 -15.16 33.32
CA SER A 231 -13.37 -15.95 32.83
C SER A 231 -14.22 -15.18 31.82
N LEU A 232 -14.43 -13.87 32.08
CA LEU A 232 -15.14 -12.98 31.14
C LEU A 232 -14.37 -12.83 29.83
N LEU A 233 -13.06 -12.65 29.89
CA LEU A 233 -12.21 -12.57 28.68
C LEU A 233 -12.27 -13.85 27.87
N ASN A 234 -12.15 -15.02 28.52
CA ASN A 234 -12.23 -16.31 27.85
C ASN A 234 -13.63 -16.54 27.24
N ALA A 235 -14.70 -16.10 27.91
CA ALA A 235 -16.05 -16.16 27.37
C ALA A 235 -16.24 -15.28 26.11
N PHE A 236 -15.65 -14.06 26.09
CA PHE A 236 -15.69 -13.20 24.91
C PHE A 236 -14.89 -13.79 23.74
N LEU A 237 -13.74 -14.41 24.01
CA LEU A 237 -12.87 -14.98 22.99
C LEU A 237 -13.34 -16.35 22.52
N ASN A 238 -14.25 -17.00 23.28
CA ASN A 238 -14.64 -18.38 23.08
C ASN A 238 -13.43 -19.36 23.06
N GLU A 239 -12.37 -19.01 23.80
CA GLU A 239 -11.10 -19.71 23.91
C GLU A 239 -10.54 -19.57 25.35
N GLU A 240 -9.86 -20.61 25.84
CA GLU A 240 -9.13 -20.57 27.13
C GLU A 240 -7.75 -19.89 26.96
N ARG A 241 -7.74 -18.56 26.76
CA ARG A 241 -6.53 -17.77 26.54
C ARG A 241 -5.94 -17.16 27.81
N ALA A 242 -6.78 -16.79 28.76
CA ALA A 242 -6.37 -16.28 30.07
C ALA A 242 -6.36 -17.40 31.09
N ILE A 243 -5.26 -17.47 31.87
CA ILE A 243 -5.14 -18.44 32.97
C ILE A 243 -6.13 -18.06 34.07
N VAL A 244 -7.07 -18.95 34.37
CA VAL A 244 -8.01 -18.79 35.46
C VAL A 244 -7.45 -19.57 36.66
N THR A 245 -7.01 -18.85 37.71
CA THR A 245 -6.54 -19.46 38.96
C THR A 245 -7.43 -19.01 40.09
N PRO A 246 -7.73 -19.91 41.06
CA PRO A 246 -8.46 -19.54 42.27
C PRO A 246 -7.60 -18.73 43.30
N TYR A 247 -6.31 -18.60 43.00
CA TYR A 247 -5.37 -17.85 43.86
C TYR A 247 -5.05 -16.47 43.22
N PRO A 248 -4.91 -15.39 44.04
CA PRO A 248 -4.56 -14.06 43.59
C PRO A 248 -3.15 -13.99 43.02
#